data_6387432628eb21e48d6a5cb663d4a152
#
_entry.id   6387432628eb21e48d6a5cb663d4a152
#
_cell.length_a   1.000
_cell.length_b   1.000
_cell.length_c   1.000
_cell.angle_alpha   90.00
_cell.angle_beta   90.00
_cell.angle_gamma   90.00
#
_symmetry.space_group_name_H-M   'P 1'
#
loop_
_entity.id
_entity.type
_entity.pdbx_description
1 polymer ?
#
loop_
_entity_poly.entity_id
_entity_poly.type
_entity_poly.pdbx_seq_one_letter_code
_entity_poly.pdbx_strand_id
1 'polypeptide(L)'
;MPGMTCRACDRRWTRSPAGSDRPVTDMSLWIAIGVGVVAVLALAAFGVVLMRGRKTRIGSPEEAAEAAEQALAGFDTQGAVVGADGGGALAVDRAGRVAVMKREGKRIAVREVAWAALRSTAEGILIDTGERRLGEVLVAGVDALDVRRLAPADLKRLVPELHRA
;
A
#
# COMPACT_ATOMS: atom_id res chain seq x y z
N MET A 1 59.40 86.24 9.92
CA MET A 1 57.96 86.33 9.64
C MET A 1 57.35 84.92 9.72
N PRO A 2 56.20 84.77 10.23
CA PRO A 2 55.90 83.79 11.31
C PRO A 2 55.32 82.51 10.81
N GLY A 3 55.65 81.53 11.43
CA GLY A 3 55.23 80.34 12.02
C GLY A 3 53.73 80.09 12.17
N MET A 4 53.27 78.96 11.65
CA MET A 4 51.96 78.43 12.04
C MET A 4 52.12 76.95 12.33
N THR A 5 52.13 76.68 13.63
CA THR A 5 52.02 75.32 14.20
C THR A 5 50.61 74.82 14.02
N CYS A 6 50.46 73.73 13.34
CA CYS A 6 49.20 73.05 13.31
C CYS A 6 49.22 71.87 14.30
N ARG A 7 48.39 72.01 15.31
CA ARG A 7 48.19 71.06 16.40
C ARG A 7 47.65 69.72 15.85
N ALA A 8 48.29 68.70 16.27
CA ALA A 8 47.85 67.35 16.10
C ALA A 8 46.44 67.14 16.67
N CYS A 9 45.52 66.70 15.84
CA CYS A 9 44.27 66.12 16.28
C CYS A 9 44.53 64.69 16.68
N ASP A 10 44.74 64.51 17.96
CA ASP A 10 44.70 63.19 18.62
C ASP A 10 43.25 62.68 18.54
N ARG A 11 42.94 61.86 17.54
CA ARG A 11 41.72 61.09 17.51
C ARG A 11 41.96 59.76 18.20
N ARG A 12 41.75 59.77 19.48
CA ARG A 12 41.63 58.60 20.32
C ARG A 12 40.50 57.75 19.78
N TRP A 13 40.82 56.70 19.04
CA TRP A 13 39.92 55.65 18.70
C TRP A 13 39.52 54.91 19.97
N THR A 14 38.35 55.24 20.48
CA THR A 14 37.71 54.41 21.52
C THR A 14 37.36 53.08 20.95
N ARG A 15 38.10 52.08 21.40
CA ARG A 15 37.73 50.66 21.18
C ARG A 15 36.32 50.47 21.71
N SER A 16 35.45 50.11 20.80
CA SER A 16 34.14 49.55 21.17
C SER A 16 34.38 48.29 22.02
N PRO A 17 33.64 48.14 23.12
CA PRO A 17 33.73 46.93 23.91
C PRO A 17 33.26 45.77 23.05
N ALA A 18 34.08 44.70 23.06
CA ALA A 18 33.76 43.44 22.49
C ALA A 18 32.32 43.03 22.86
N GLY A 19 31.51 42.86 21.86
CA GLY A 19 30.18 42.25 22.01
C GLY A 19 30.39 40.93 22.75
N SER A 20 29.67 40.80 23.84
CA SER A 20 29.58 39.52 24.55
C SER A 20 28.97 38.52 23.61
N ASP A 21 29.80 37.63 23.04
CA ASP A 21 29.36 36.42 22.40
C ASP A 21 28.66 35.57 23.46
N ARG A 22 27.37 35.79 23.55
CA ARG A 22 26.52 34.90 24.34
C ARG A 22 26.45 33.56 23.62
N PRO A 23 26.71 32.45 24.30
CA PRO A 23 26.52 31.13 23.74
C PRO A 23 25.03 30.78 23.66
N VAL A 24 24.29 31.53 22.82
CA VAL A 24 22.86 31.27 22.54
C VAL A 24 22.72 30.25 21.45
N THR A 25 23.83 29.92 20.78
CA THR A 25 23.87 29.04 19.60
C THR A 25 23.78 27.55 19.92
N ASP A 26 24.20 27.12 21.10
CA ASP A 26 24.25 25.69 21.38
C ASP A 26 22.87 25.08 21.66
N MET A 27 22.02 25.77 22.41
CA MET A 27 20.70 25.24 22.75
C MET A 27 19.74 25.22 21.54
N SER A 28 19.80 26.25 20.68
CA SER A 28 19.01 26.28 19.46
C SER A 28 19.48 25.23 18.43
N LEU A 29 20.77 24.97 18.37
CA LEU A 29 21.36 23.94 17.51
C LEU A 29 20.89 22.54 17.94
N TRP A 30 20.95 22.24 19.24
CA TRP A 30 20.49 20.97 19.78
C TRP A 30 18.99 20.75 19.59
N ILE A 31 18.17 21.79 19.72
CA ILE A 31 16.74 21.72 19.43
C ILE A 31 16.49 21.49 17.95
N ALA A 32 17.22 22.17 17.05
CA ALA A 32 17.09 21.98 15.61
C ALA A 32 17.49 20.57 15.18
N ILE A 33 18.56 20.02 15.73
CA ILE A 33 19.00 18.64 15.47
C ILE A 33 17.95 17.64 15.99
N GLY A 34 17.41 17.87 17.20
CA GLY A 34 16.37 17.01 17.80
C GLY A 34 15.10 16.96 16.95
N VAL A 35 14.62 18.12 16.49
CA VAL A 35 13.43 18.20 15.61
C VAL A 35 13.70 17.52 14.25
N GLY A 36 14.90 17.71 13.68
CA GLY A 36 15.27 17.05 12.44
C GLY A 36 15.28 15.52 12.54
N VAL A 37 15.85 14.98 13.61
CA VAL A 37 15.87 13.52 13.84
C VAL A 37 14.46 12.96 14.01
N VAL A 38 13.60 13.64 14.79
CA VAL A 38 12.21 13.20 14.98
C VAL A 38 11.44 13.23 13.66
N ALA A 39 11.63 14.26 12.83
CA ALA A 39 10.99 14.34 11.51
C ALA A 39 11.43 13.20 10.59
N VAL A 40 12.72 12.88 10.54
CA VAL A 40 13.25 11.75 9.74
C VAL A 40 12.71 10.42 10.24
N LEU A 41 12.66 10.20 11.55
CA LEU A 41 12.09 8.98 12.12
C LEU A 41 10.60 8.85 11.85
N ALA A 42 9.84 9.95 11.91
CA ALA A 42 8.42 9.98 11.57
C ALA A 42 8.19 9.64 10.08
N LEU A 43 8.98 10.20 9.17
CA LEU A 43 8.92 9.91 7.74
C LEU A 43 9.31 8.45 7.45
N ALA A 44 10.33 7.94 8.10
CA ALA A 44 10.73 6.53 7.97
C ALA A 44 9.65 5.59 8.48
N ALA A 45 9.05 5.87 9.65
CA ALA A 45 7.94 5.10 10.20
C ALA A 45 6.71 5.15 9.28
N PHE A 46 6.37 6.31 8.74
CA PHE A 46 5.29 6.48 7.76
C PHE A 46 5.56 5.69 6.48
N GLY A 47 6.78 5.74 5.95
CA GLY A 47 7.19 4.92 4.79
C GLY A 47 7.06 3.42 5.06
N VAL A 48 7.48 2.96 6.25
CA VAL A 48 7.32 1.55 6.66
C VAL A 48 5.85 1.15 6.77
N VAL A 49 4.98 2.01 7.29
CA VAL A 49 3.53 1.76 7.38
C VAL A 49 2.91 1.67 5.98
N LEU A 50 3.27 2.57 5.08
CA LEU A 50 2.80 2.51 3.67
C LEU A 50 3.29 1.25 2.95
N MET A 51 4.54 0.84 3.16
CA MET A 51 5.07 -0.40 2.57
C MET A 51 4.43 -1.65 3.19
N ARG A 52 4.13 -1.63 4.49
CA ARG A 52 3.41 -2.73 5.16
C ARG A 52 1.97 -2.84 4.66
N GLY A 53 1.29 -1.72 4.45
CA GLY A 53 -0.06 -1.71 3.86
C GLY A 53 -0.10 -2.36 2.48
N ARG A 54 0.93 -2.14 1.65
CA ARG A 54 1.07 -2.80 0.34
C ARG A 54 1.30 -4.31 0.43
N LYS A 55 2.03 -4.78 1.44
CA LYS A 55 2.30 -6.21 1.65
C LYS A 55 1.12 -7.00 2.24
N THR A 56 0.06 -6.33 2.64
CA THR A 56 -1.16 -6.95 3.19
C THR A 56 -2.31 -7.00 2.19
N ARG A 57 -2.07 -6.60 0.94
CA ARG A 57 -3.06 -6.61 -0.15
C ARG A 57 -2.53 -7.43 -1.31
N ILE A 58 -3.43 -8.07 -2.05
CA ILE A 58 -3.14 -8.63 -3.36
C ILE A 58 -3.02 -7.44 -4.30
N GLY A 59 -1.85 -7.24 -4.90
CA GLY A 59 -1.50 -6.00 -5.59
C GLY A 59 -1.97 -5.95 -7.03
N SER A 60 -2.05 -7.11 -7.68
CA SER A 60 -2.39 -7.18 -9.10
C SER A 60 -3.05 -8.52 -9.47
N PRO A 61 -3.77 -8.57 -10.60
CA PRO A 61 -4.31 -9.82 -11.13
C PRO A 61 -3.22 -10.85 -11.45
N GLU A 62 -2.03 -10.41 -11.84
CA GLU A 62 -0.89 -11.28 -12.12
C GLU A 62 -0.38 -11.97 -10.85
N GLU A 63 -0.29 -11.24 -9.73
CA GLU A 63 0.05 -11.82 -8.43
C GLU A 63 -0.98 -12.85 -7.98
N ALA A 64 -2.26 -12.60 -8.26
CA ALA A 64 -3.34 -13.54 -7.99
C ALA A 64 -3.24 -14.79 -8.87
N ALA A 65 -2.98 -14.63 -10.17
CA ALA A 65 -2.81 -15.73 -11.10
C ALA A 65 -1.63 -16.64 -10.70
N GLU A 66 -0.48 -16.05 -10.43
CA GLU A 66 0.72 -16.76 -9.98
C GLU A 66 0.46 -17.51 -8.66
N ALA A 67 -0.23 -16.90 -7.71
CA ALA A 67 -0.58 -17.54 -6.46
C ALA A 67 -1.53 -18.73 -6.65
N ALA A 68 -2.48 -18.65 -7.59
CA ALA A 68 -3.38 -19.76 -7.93
C ALA A 68 -2.63 -20.92 -8.56
N GLU A 69 -1.76 -20.65 -9.53
CA GLU A 69 -0.95 -21.66 -10.23
C GLU A 69 0.05 -22.37 -9.29
N GLN A 70 0.64 -21.62 -8.35
CA GLN A 70 1.55 -22.21 -7.37
C GLN A 70 0.84 -23.08 -6.32
N ALA A 71 -0.40 -22.74 -5.97
CA ALA A 71 -1.15 -23.42 -4.93
C ALA A 71 -1.94 -24.62 -5.42
N LEU A 72 -2.42 -24.59 -6.67
CA LEU A 72 -3.30 -25.59 -7.25
C LEU A 72 -2.61 -26.32 -8.39
N ALA A 73 -2.41 -27.61 -8.23
CA ALA A 73 -1.75 -28.43 -9.25
C ALA A 73 -2.52 -28.41 -10.59
N GLY A 74 -1.80 -28.07 -11.66
CA GLY A 74 -2.36 -28.04 -13.02
C GLY A 74 -3.41 -26.95 -13.24
N PHE A 75 -3.38 -25.89 -12.45
CA PHE A 75 -4.20 -24.70 -12.67
C PHE A 75 -3.48 -23.80 -13.70
N ASP A 76 -4.12 -23.54 -14.82
CA ASP A 76 -3.61 -22.68 -15.91
C ASP A 76 -4.53 -21.46 -16.02
N THR A 77 -4.14 -20.39 -15.39
CA THR A 77 -4.97 -19.20 -15.25
C THR A 77 -5.28 -18.54 -16.59
N GLN A 78 -6.54 -18.49 -16.95
CA GLN A 78 -7.03 -17.74 -18.10
C GLN A 78 -7.22 -16.26 -17.78
N GLY A 79 -7.62 -15.96 -16.54
CA GLY A 79 -7.80 -14.59 -16.06
C GLY A 79 -8.03 -14.54 -14.56
N ALA A 80 -7.72 -13.40 -13.98
CA ALA A 80 -7.91 -13.14 -12.57
C ALA A 80 -8.49 -11.74 -12.35
N VAL A 81 -9.23 -11.57 -11.27
CA VAL A 81 -9.72 -10.28 -10.78
C VAL A 81 -9.37 -10.12 -9.31
N VAL A 82 -9.02 -8.92 -8.93
CA VAL A 82 -8.66 -8.56 -7.56
C VAL A 82 -9.68 -7.58 -7.03
N GLY A 83 -10.14 -7.80 -5.82
CA GLY A 83 -11.04 -6.87 -5.16
C GLY A 83 -10.39 -5.50 -4.95
N ALA A 84 -11.19 -4.45 -4.99
CA ALA A 84 -10.73 -3.06 -4.84
C ALA A 84 -10.00 -2.82 -3.51
N ASP A 85 -10.32 -3.58 -2.47
CA ASP A 85 -9.64 -3.56 -1.17
C ASP A 85 -8.34 -4.40 -1.14
N GLY A 86 -8.12 -5.25 -2.17
CA GLY A 86 -6.99 -6.19 -2.25
C GLY A 86 -7.03 -7.29 -1.19
N GLY A 87 -8.14 -7.46 -0.49
CA GLY A 87 -8.34 -8.49 0.53
C GLY A 87 -8.67 -9.85 -0.05
N GLY A 88 -9.40 -9.86 -1.17
CA GLY A 88 -9.81 -11.05 -1.92
C GLY A 88 -9.48 -10.94 -3.39
N ALA A 89 -9.32 -12.09 -4.03
CA ALA A 89 -9.18 -12.22 -5.48
C ALA A 89 -9.80 -13.52 -5.98
N LEU A 90 -10.08 -13.58 -7.28
CA LEU A 90 -10.64 -14.74 -7.96
C LEU A 90 -9.87 -14.98 -9.25
N ALA A 91 -9.51 -16.21 -9.51
CA ALA A 91 -8.92 -16.63 -10.77
C ALA A 91 -9.74 -17.75 -11.40
N VAL A 92 -9.75 -17.79 -12.72
CA VAL A 92 -10.43 -18.82 -13.50
C VAL A 92 -9.41 -19.44 -14.44
N ASP A 93 -9.38 -20.77 -14.47
CA ASP A 93 -8.52 -21.51 -15.40
C ASP A 93 -9.21 -21.79 -16.73
N ARG A 94 -8.44 -22.31 -17.70
CA ARG A 94 -8.95 -22.69 -19.03
C ARG A 94 -9.95 -23.84 -18.98
N ALA A 95 -9.87 -24.70 -17.99
CA ALA A 95 -10.83 -25.79 -17.79
C ALA A 95 -12.11 -25.34 -17.10
N GLY A 96 -12.18 -24.06 -16.70
CA GLY A 96 -13.32 -23.47 -16.01
C GLY A 96 -13.35 -23.70 -14.51
N ARG A 97 -12.25 -24.16 -13.93
CA ARG A 97 -12.11 -24.22 -12.47
C ARG A 97 -11.95 -22.80 -11.91
N VAL A 98 -12.47 -22.58 -10.72
CA VAL A 98 -12.43 -21.29 -10.05
C VAL A 98 -11.58 -21.40 -8.79
N ALA A 99 -10.62 -20.52 -8.66
CA ALA A 99 -9.80 -20.37 -7.46
C ALA A 99 -10.15 -19.05 -6.77
N VAL A 100 -10.47 -19.12 -5.49
CA VAL A 100 -10.63 -17.97 -4.63
C VAL A 100 -9.37 -17.79 -3.78
N MET A 101 -8.99 -16.55 -3.61
CA MET A 101 -7.84 -16.15 -2.83
C MET A 101 -8.25 -15.17 -1.76
N LYS A 102 -7.74 -15.41 -0.55
CA LYS A 102 -7.90 -14.50 0.58
C LYS A 102 -6.54 -14.13 1.14
N ARG A 103 -6.33 -12.87 1.36
CA ARG A 103 -5.11 -12.42 2.01
C ARG A 103 -5.19 -12.63 3.51
N GLU A 104 -4.31 -13.48 4.04
CA GLU A 104 -4.12 -13.71 5.46
C GLU A 104 -2.77 -13.17 5.92
N GLY A 105 -2.72 -11.89 6.28
CA GLY A 105 -1.47 -11.23 6.66
C GLY A 105 -0.44 -11.23 5.53
N LYS A 106 0.63 -12.03 5.66
CA LYS A 106 1.70 -12.13 4.66
C LYS A 106 1.47 -13.23 3.62
N ARG A 107 0.50 -14.10 3.81
CA ARG A 107 0.23 -15.24 2.92
C ARG A 107 -1.06 -15.01 2.15
N ILE A 108 -1.13 -15.61 0.99
CA ILE A 108 -2.36 -15.73 0.20
C ILE A 108 -2.84 -17.16 0.41
N ALA A 109 -4.00 -17.33 1.00
CA ALA A 109 -4.67 -18.60 1.06
C ALA A 109 -5.46 -18.78 -0.22
N VAL A 110 -5.28 -19.91 -0.91
CA VAL A 110 -5.92 -20.22 -2.18
C VAL A 110 -6.77 -21.48 -2.02
N ARG A 111 -7.99 -21.45 -2.58
CA ARG A 111 -8.89 -22.61 -2.61
C ARG A 111 -9.64 -22.68 -3.93
N GLU A 112 -9.78 -23.89 -4.42
CA GLU A 112 -10.68 -24.17 -5.52
C GLU A 112 -12.13 -24.21 -4.99
N VAL A 113 -13.04 -23.56 -5.70
CA VAL A 113 -14.47 -23.48 -5.34
C VAL A 113 -15.34 -23.75 -6.54
N ALA A 114 -16.54 -24.25 -6.28
CA ALA A 114 -17.54 -24.41 -7.33
C ALA A 114 -18.14 -23.05 -7.73
N TRP A 115 -18.54 -22.89 -8.98
CA TRP A 115 -19.25 -21.70 -9.45
C TRP A 115 -20.50 -21.37 -8.63
N ALA A 116 -21.20 -22.37 -8.13
CA ALA A 116 -22.39 -22.22 -7.30
C ALA A 116 -22.11 -21.56 -5.93
N ALA A 117 -20.87 -21.53 -5.50
CA ALA A 117 -20.45 -20.86 -4.26
C ALA A 117 -20.30 -19.35 -4.41
N LEU A 118 -20.35 -18.83 -5.64
CA LEU A 118 -20.23 -17.41 -5.93
C LEU A 118 -21.60 -16.74 -5.86
N ARG A 119 -21.72 -15.67 -5.08
CA ARG A 119 -22.94 -14.87 -4.96
C ARG A 119 -22.60 -13.40 -5.29
N SER A 120 -23.42 -12.80 -6.14
CA SER A 120 -23.30 -11.37 -6.43
C SER A 120 -24.03 -10.57 -5.37
N THR A 121 -23.33 -9.63 -4.76
CA THR A 121 -23.87 -8.68 -3.78
C THR A 121 -23.65 -7.25 -4.26
N ALA A 122 -24.24 -6.27 -3.59
CA ALA A 122 -24.04 -4.86 -3.92
C ALA A 122 -22.58 -4.39 -3.69
N GLU A 123 -21.82 -5.10 -2.83
CA GLU A 123 -20.44 -4.77 -2.47
C GLU A 123 -19.42 -5.47 -3.37
N GLY A 124 -19.82 -6.52 -4.09
CA GLY A 124 -18.96 -7.33 -4.92
C GLY A 124 -19.39 -8.78 -4.99
N ILE A 125 -18.46 -9.68 -5.22
CA ILE A 125 -18.70 -11.12 -5.24
C ILE A 125 -18.35 -11.71 -3.88
N LEU A 126 -19.36 -12.29 -3.22
CA LEU A 126 -19.22 -13.05 -1.99
C LEU A 126 -19.08 -14.54 -2.34
N ILE A 127 -18.07 -15.18 -1.77
CA ILE A 127 -17.73 -16.57 -2.07
C ILE A 127 -17.71 -17.34 -0.75
N ASP A 128 -18.58 -18.34 -0.63
CA ASP A 128 -18.54 -19.27 0.47
C ASP A 128 -17.59 -20.42 0.15
N THR A 129 -16.49 -20.48 0.87
CA THR A 129 -15.45 -21.51 0.64
C THR A 129 -15.83 -22.85 1.28
N GLY A 130 -16.84 -22.90 2.14
CA GLY A 130 -17.21 -24.07 2.93
C GLY A 130 -16.18 -24.46 4.00
N GLU A 131 -15.07 -23.76 4.10
CA GLU A 131 -14.00 -24.03 5.06
C GLU A 131 -14.10 -23.10 6.30
N ARG A 132 -14.09 -23.66 7.49
CA ARG A 132 -14.11 -22.89 8.75
C ARG A 132 -12.96 -21.89 8.85
N ARG A 133 -11.82 -22.17 8.24
CA ARG A 133 -10.61 -21.35 8.34
C ARG A 133 -10.61 -20.16 7.38
N LEU A 134 -11.04 -20.37 6.17
CA LEU A 134 -11.12 -19.32 5.17
C LEU A 134 -12.44 -18.54 5.28
N GLY A 135 -13.52 -19.23 5.63
CA GLY A 135 -14.86 -18.66 5.75
C GLY A 135 -15.36 -18.08 4.43
N GLU A 136 -16.13 -17.03 4.53
CA GLU A 136 -16.56 -16.25 3.38
C GLU A 136 -15.45 -15.30 2.92
N VAL A 137 -15.33 -15.13 1.62
CA VAL A 137 -14.39 -14.22 0.98
C VAL A 137 -15.17 -13.23 0.12
N LEU A 138 -15.02 -11.95 0.42
CA LEU A 138 -15.57 -10.88 -0.41
C LEU A 138 -14.51 -10.39 -1.39
N VAL A 139 -14.81 -10.40 -2.67
CA VAL A 139 -14.03 -9.74 -3.73
C VAL A 139 -14.72 -8.41 -4.03
N ALA A 140 -14.33 -7.39 -3.30
CA ALA A 140 -15.01 -6.10 -3.30
C ALA A 140 -14.90 -5.38 -4.64
N GLY A 141 -16.00 -4.72 -5.06
CA GLY A 141 -16.03 -3.89 -6.26
C GLY A 141 -15.94 -4.66 -7.59
N VAL A 142 -16.06 -5.98 -7.56
CA VAL A 142 -16.09 -6.83 -8.76
C VAL A 142 -17.54 -7.19 -9.08
N ASP A 143 -17.95 -6.92 -10.31
CA ASP A 143 -19.30 -7.25 -10.77
C ASP A 143 -19.37 -8.70 -11.31
N ALA A 144 -20.58 -9.25 -11.24
CA ALA A 144 -20.91 -10.55 -11.83
C ALA A 144 -20.58 -10.63 -13.33
N LEU A 145 -20.68 -9.51 -14.05
CA LEU A 145 -20.31 -9.44 -15.46
C LEU A 145 -18.80 -9.62 -15.68
N ASP A 146 -17.98 -9.08 -14.80
CA ASP A 146 -16.53 -9.22 -14.88
C ASP A 146 -16.12 -10.69 -14.69
N VAL A 147 -16.72 -11.36 -13.71
CA VAL A 147 -16.49 -12.79 -13.47
C VAL A 147 -16.99 -13.65 -14.63
N ARG A 148 -18.15 -13.33 -15.21
CA ARG A 148 -18.68 -14.03 -16.39
C ARG A 148 -17.78 -13.87 -17.62
N ARG A 149 -17.11 -12.75 -17.78
CA ARG A 149 -16.15 -12.54 -18.89
C ARG A 149 -14.94 -13.47 -18.79
N LEU A 150 -14.54 -13.82 -17.57
CA LEU A 150 -13.45 -14.73 -17.31
C LEU A 150 -13.84 -16.20 -17.59
N ALA A 151 -15.11 -16.54 -17.49
CA ALA A 151 -15.56 -17.90 -17.74
C ALA A 151 -15.30 -18.31 -19.20
N PRO A 152 -14.74 -19.52 -19.45
CA PRO A 152 -14.61 -20.06 -20.78
C PRO A 152 -15.93 -20.08 -21.54
N ALA A 153 -15.86 -19.96 -22.87
CA ALA A 153 -17.07 -19.81 -23.70
C ALA A 153 -18.07 -20.97 -23.54
N ASP A 154 -17.56 -22.16 -23.30
CA ASP A 154 -18.36 -23.37 -23.08
C ASP A 154 -19.12 -23.35 -21.76
N LEU A 155 -18.50 -22.81 -20.71
CA LEU A 155 -19.13 -22.65 -19.39
C LEU A 155 -20.13 -21.49 -19.34
N LYS A 156 -19.99 -20.48 -20.18
CA LYS A 156 -20.97 -19.37 -20.26
C LYS A 156 -22.39 -19.83 -20.54
N ARG A 157 -22.54 -21.00 -21.16
CA ARG A 157 -23.84 -21.62 -21.44
C ARG A 157 -24.39 -22.44 -20.25
N LEU A 158 -23.51 -22.86 -19.32
CA LEU A 158 -23.86 -23.78 -18.24
C LEU A 158 -23.94 -23.07 -16.86
N VAL A 159 -23.39 -21.87 -16.74
CA VAL A 159 -23.47 -21.11 -15.48
C VAL A 159 -24.87 -20.49 -15.42
N PRO A 160 -25.77 -21.02 -14.59
CA PRO A 160 -27.03 -20.36 -14.32
C PRO A 160 -26.74 -19.00 -13.73
N GLU A 161 -27.66 -18.07 -13.90
CA GLU A 161 -27.52 -16.71 -13.40
C GLU A 161 -26.98 -16.74 -11.96
N LEU A 162 -25.87 -16.03 -11.70
CA LEU A 162 -25.36 -15.84 -10.35
C LEU A 162 -26.52 -15.39 -9.47
N HIS A 163 -26.87 -16.21 -8.49
CA HIS A 163 -28.01 -15.94 -7.63
C HIS A 163 -27.83 -14.56 -7.01
N ARG A 164 -28.74 -13.65 -7.34
CA ARG A 164 -28.88 -12.39 -6.62
C ARG A 164 -29.39 -12.72 -5.21
N ALA A 165 -28.57 -12.42 -4.23
CA ALA A 165 -28.97 -12.48 -2.83
C ALA A 165 -29.79 -11.23 -2.48
#